data_121dab0f2dd4e3eabba3aa80cdf62164
#
_entry.id   121dab0f2dd4e3eabba3aa80cdf62164
#
_cell.length_a   1.000
_cell.length_b   1.000
_cell.length_c   1.000
_cell.angle_alpha   90.00
_cell.angle_beta   90.00
_cell.angle_gamma   90.00
#
_symmetry.space_group_name_H-M   'P 1'
#
loop_
_entity.id
_entity.type
_entity.pdbx_description
1 polymer ?
#
loop_
_entity_poly.entity_id
_entity_poly.type
_entity_poly.pdbx_seq_one_letter_code
_entity_poly.pdbx_strand_id
1 'polypeptide(L)'
;MGTGSFDWHEAGLTVGQVAGRSGVAPSALRFYERQGLITSDRTAGNQRRYHGDVLCRVAMIRACQRVGLSIAEIRTALAELPEGHIPGPEDWHRLSQRLQAELHDRIDDLNRALHALTQHDPGQAARG
;
A
#
# COMPACT_ATOMS: atom_id res chain seq x y z
N MET A 1 -9.76 -28.71 -1.64
CA MET A 1 -9.26 -28.52 -2.15
C MET A 1 -9.03 -27.35 -2.68
N GLY A 2 -8.22 -26.89 -2.73
CA GLY A 2 -7.90 -25.66 -2.94
C GLY A 2 -8.44 -25.10 -4.09
N THR A 3 -9.33 -24.66 -4.20
CA THR A 3 -9.95 -24.17 -5.32
C THR A 3 -9.43 -22.86 -5.75
N GLY A 4 -8.26 -22.53 -5.49
CA GLY A 4 -7.74 -21.22 -5.82
C GLY A 4 -8.27 -20.08 -4.99
N SER A 5 -9.19 -20.33 -4.08
CA SER A 5 -9.60 -19.24 -3.25
C SER A 5 -8.52 -18.98 -2.22
N PHE A 6 -8.34 -17.73 -1.93
CA PHE A 6 -7.29 -17.29 -1.06
C PHE A 6 -7.67 -17.51 0.40
N ASP A 7 -6.89 -18.29 1.12
CA ASP A 7 -7.16 -18.54 2.52
C ASP A 7 -6.35 -17.58 3.38
N TRP A 8 -7.04 -16.62 3.96
CA TRP A 8 -6.42 -15.59 4.80
C TRP A 8 -5.82 -16.17 6.07
N HIS A 9 -6.27 -17.35 6.48
CA HIS A 9 -5.78 -17.97 7.68
C HIS A 9 -4.59 -18.87 7.42
N GLU A 10 -4.28 -19.12 6.15
CA GLU A 10 -3.15 -19.93 5.83
C GLU A 10 -1.89 -19.13 6.05
N ALA A 11 -1.13 -19.53 7.05
CA ALA A 11 0.17 -18.95 7.28
C ALA A 11 1.14 -19.67 6.39
N GLY A 12 2.17 -19.01 5.95
CA GLY A 12 3.21 -19.76 5.33
C GLY A 12 3.45 -19.53 3.87
N LEU A 13 3.09 -18.38 3.36
CA LEU A 13 3.51 -18.00 2.03
C LEU A 13 5.01 -17.70 2.06
N THR A 14 5.75 -18.31 1.15
CA THR A 14 7.18 -18.03 1.02
C THR A 14 7.38 -16.69 0.31
N VAL A 15 8.60 -16.16 0.41
CA VAL A 15 8.97 -14.95 -0.31
C VAL A 15 8.71 -15.12 -1.81
N GLY A 16 9.07 -16.28 -2.36
CA GLY A 16 8.85 -16.56 -3.78
C GLY A 16 7.39 -16.56 -4.17
N GLN A 17 6.54 -17.14 -3.30
CA GLN A 17 5.11 -17.16 -3.56
C GLN A 17 4.51 -15.75 -3.51
N VAL A 18 4.91 -14.96 -2.54
CA VAL A 18 4.42 -13.57 -2.43
C VAL A 18 4.90 -12.77 -3.64
N ALA A 19 6.16 -12.89 -4.00
CA ALA A 19 6.72 -12.19 -5.16
C ALA A 19 5.99 -12.59 -6.44
N GLY A 20 5.76 -13.89 -6.62
CA GLY A 20 5.09 -14.38 -7.82
C GLY A 20 3.64 -13.92 -7.93
N ARG A 21 2.92 -13.92 -6.82
CA ARG A 21 1.51 -13.54 -6.83
C ARG A 21 1.29 -12.03 -6.87
N SER A 22 2.20 -11.26 -6.26
CA SER A 22 2.07 -9.82 -6.19
C SER A 22 2.75 -9.09 -7.35
N GLY A 23 3.67 -9.74 -8.03
CA GLY A 23 4.47 -9.09 -9.06
C GLY A 23 5.54 -8.17 -8.50
N VAL A 24 5.82 -8.25 -7.20
CA VAL A 24 6.80 -7.42 -6.53
C VAL A 24 8.08 -8.23 -6.32
N ALA A 25 9.23 -7.63 -6.63
CA ALA A 25 10.50 -8.32 -6.47
C ALA A 25 10.78 -8.65 -5.00
N PRO A 26 11.47 -9.77 -4.73
CA PRO A 26 11.83 -10.11 -3.34
C PRO A 26 12.58 -9.01 -2.60
N SER A 27 13.42 -8.25 -3.30
CA SER A 27 14.15 -7.14 -2.68
C SER A 27 13.19 -6.04 -2.19
N ALA A 28 12.14 -5.77 -2.94
CA ALA A 28 11.13 -4.79 -2.53
C ALA A 28 10.35 -5.29 -1.32
N LEU A 29 10.04 -6.58 -1.28
CA LEU A 29 9.36 -7.17 -0.11
C LEU A 29 10.22 -7.04 1.14
N ARG A 30 11.51 -7.28 1.04
CA ARG A 30 12.43 -7.10 2.17
C ARG A 30 12.49 -5.63 2.59
N PHE A 31 12.45 -4.72 1.64
CA PHE A 31 12.41 -3.30 1.93
C PHE A 31 11.12 -2.94 2.71
N TYR A 32 9.98 -3.43 2.25
CA TYR A 32 8.72 -3.18 2.96
C TYR A 32 8.76 -3.73 4.38
N GLU A 33 9.36 -4.89 4.56
CA GLU A 33 9.49 -5.48 5.89
C GLU A 33 10.39 -4.64 6.78
N ARG A 34 11.51 -4.16 6.27
CA ARG A 34 12.41 -3.27 7.03
C ARG A 34 11.72 -1.96 7.41
N GLN A 35 10.81 -1.49 6.58
CA GLN A 35 10.06 -0.27 6.86
C GLN A 35 8.87 -0.49 7.78
N GLY A 36 8.65 -1.72 8.21
CA GLY A 36 7.54 -2.03 9.11
C GLY A 36 6.19 -2.05 8.43
N LEU A 37 6.15 -2.14 7.12
CA LEU A 37 4.88 -2.16 6.37
C LEU A 37 4.29 -3.56 6.29
N ILE A 38 5.12 -4.58 6.28
CA ILE A 38 4.71 -5.98 6.31
C ILE A 38 5.56 -6.71 7.33
N THR A 39 5.04 -7.84 7.82
CA THR A 39 5.76 -8.67 8.79
C THR A 39 5.77 -10.11 8.32
N SER A 40 6.75 -10.85 8.80
CA SER A 40 6.85 -12.28 8.52
C SER A 40 7.21 -13.01 9.79
N ASP A 41 6.88 -14.31 9.82
CA ASP A 41 7.34 -15.20 10.87
C ASP A 41 8.46 -16.08 10.32
N ARG A 42 9.24 -16.66 11.21
CA ARG A 42 10.30 -17.58 10.84
C ARG A 42 9.87 -19.00 11.17
N THR A 43 10.13 -19.92 10.25
CA THR A 43 9.91 -21.34 10.51
C THR A 43 11.04 -21.88 11.39
N ALA A 44 10.89 -23.14 11.82
CA ALA A 44 11.96 -23.82 12.53
C ALA A 44 13.26 -23.87 11.72
N GLY A 45 13.15 -23.87 10.38
CA GLY A 45 14.31 -23.81 9.51
C GLY A 45 14.81 -22.40 9.22
N ASN A 46 14.34 -21.43 9.98
CA ASN A 46 14.72 -20.02 9.86
C ASN A 46 14.37 -19.40 8.49
N GLN A 47 13.30 -19.88 7.88
CA GLN A 47 12.81 -19.32 6.62
C GLN A 47 11.64 -18.37 6.89
N ARG A 48 11.56 -17.30 6.11
CA ARG A 48 10.45 -16.37 6.22
C ARG A 48 9.15 -16.98 5.72
N ARG A 49 8.08 -16.69 6.46
CA ARG A 49 6.73 -17.07 6.05
C ARG A 49 5.80 -15.88 6.31
N TYR A 50 5.02 -15.54 5.32
CA TYR A 50 4.10 -14.42 5.39
C TYR A 50 2.67 -14.91 5.56
N HIS A 51 1.87 -14.16 6.32
CA HIS A 51 0.44 -14.44 6.40
C HIS A 51 -0.24 -14.06 5.08
N GLY A 52 -1.40 -14.65 4.83
CA GLY A 52 -2.10 -14.45 3.58
C GLY A 52 -2.47 -13.01 3.28
N ASP A 53 -2.74 -12.21 4.32
CA ASP A 53 -3.10 -10.82 4.15
C ASP A 53 -1.97 -9.96 3.57
N VAL A 54 -0.75 -10.48 3.52
CA VAL A 54 0.37 -9.75 2.97
C VAL A 54 0.12 -9.34 1.52
N LEU A 55 -0.63 -10.15 0.76
CA LEU A 55 -0.93 -9.81 -0.62
C LEU A 55 -1.77 -8.55 -0.73
N CYS A 56 -2.75 -8.39 0.17
CA CYS A 56 -3.54 -7.15 0.22
C CYS A 56 -2.71 -5.98 0.69
N ARG A 57 -1.82 -6.20 1.68
CA ARG A 57 -0.94 -5.13 2.15
C ARG A 57 -0.02 -4.65 1.04
N VAL A 58 0.58 -5.57 0.30
CA VAL A 58 1.48 -5.23 -0.81
C VAL A 58 0.72 -4.47 -1.90
N ALA A 59 -0.48 -4.94 -2.23
CA ALA A 59 -1.30 -4.25 -3.23
C ALA A 59 -1.61 -2.81 -2.81
N MET A 60 -1.95 -2.62 -1.54
CA MET A 60 -2.25 -1.29 -1.00
C MET A 60 -1.01 -0.41 -1.00
N ILE A 61 0.14 -0.95 -0.58
CA ILE A 61 1.41 -0.22 -0.57
C ILE A 61 1.74 0.28 -1.98
N ARG A 62 1.60 -0.61 -2.97
CA ARG A 62 1.91 -0.24 -4.36
C ARG A 62 0.97 0.83 -4.89
N ALA A 63 -0.31 0.71 -4.58
CA ALA A 63 -1.28 1.73 -5.00
C ALA A 63 -0.94 3.09 -4.39
N CYS A 64 -0.60 3.11 -3.10
CA CYS A 64 -0.23 4.34 -2.42
C CYS A 64 1.05 4.94 -2.98
N GLN A 65 2.05 4.12 -3.27
CA GLN A 65 3.29 4.60 -3.88
C GLN A 65 3.05 5.18 -5.27
N ARG A 66 2.16 4.57 -6.02
CA ARG A 66 1.85 5.03 -7.37
C ARG A 66 1.30 6.45 -7.38
N VAL A 67 0.58 6.84 -6.34
CA VAL A 67 0.01 8.17 -6.24
C VAL A 67 0.85 9.11 -5.38
N GLY A 68 2.06 8.70 -5.03
CA GLY A 68 3.03 9.58 -4.39
C GLY A 68 2.99 9.66 -2.88
N LEU A 69 2.32 8.73 -2.20
CA LEU A 69 2.39 8.71 -0.75
C LEU A 69 3.78 8.29 -0.29
N SER A 70 4.26 8.93 0.76
CA SER A 70 5.53 8.57 1.37
C SER A 70 5.41 7.28 2.18
N ILE A 71 6.53 6.65 2.47
CA ILE A 71 6.55 5.46 3.32
C ILE A 71 5.92 5.75 4.68
N ALA A 72 6.20 6.92 5.25
CA ALA A 72 5.61 7.31 6.53
C ALA A 72 4.08 7.42 6.44
N GLU A 73 3.58 8.01 5.37
CA GLU A 73 2.14 8.12 5.15
C GLU A 73 1.49 6.76 4.98
N ILE A 74 2.15 5.86 4.23
CA ILE A 74 1.65 4.50 4.04
C ILE A 74 1.63 3.75 5.37
N ARG A 75 2.69 3.90 6.17
CA ARG A 75 2.75 3.25 7.48
C ARG A 75 1.61 3.74 8.37
N THR A 76 1.34 5.03 8.38
CA THR A 76 0.23 5.59 9.16
C THR A 76 -1.10 5.02 8.70
N ALA A 77 -1.31 4.91 7.41
CA ALA A 77 -2.54 4.35 6.87
C ALA A 77 -2.72 2.88 7.28
N LEU A 78 -1.67 2.07 7.12
CA LEU A 78 -1.75 0.66 7.46
C LEU A 78 -1.94 0.43 8.96
N ALA A 79 -1.49 1.37 9.78
CA ALA A 79 -1.66 1.27 11.23
C ALA A 79 -3.13 1.34 11.66
N GLU A 80 -4.03 1.73 10.78
CA GLU A 80 -5.46 1.76 11.09
C GLU A 80 -6.11 0.39 10.95
N LEU A 81 -5.41 -0.56 10.35
CA LEU A 81 -5.92 -1.93 10.29
C LEU A 81 -5.93 -2.51 11.71
N PRO A 82 -6.89 -3.39 12.00
CA PRO A 82 -7.00 -3.94 13.35
C PRO A 82 -5.78 -4.77 13.72
N GLU A 83 -5.43 -4.70 15.00
CA GLU A 83 -4.40 -5.55 15.56
C GLU A 83 -5.05 -6.76 16.20
N GLY A 84 -4.29 -7.83 16.32
CA GLY A 84 -4.75 -9.03 17.01
C GLY A 84 -5.49 -10.03 16.13
N HIS A 85 -5.83 -9.66 14.91
CA HIS A 85 -6.40 -10.61 13.95
C HIS A 85 -6.08 -10.15 12.54
N ILE A 86 -6.20 -11.06 11.61
CA ILE A 86 -5.94 -10.78 10.20
C ILE A 86 -7.06 -9.88 9.67
N PRO A 87 -6.74 -8.76 9.03
CA PRO A 87 -7.78 -7.87 8.50
C PRO A 87 -8.68 -8.58 7.49
N GLY A 88 -9.97 -8.39 7.63
CA GLY A 88 -10.94 -8.92 6.70
C GLY A 88 -11.32 -7.92 5.63
N PRO A 89 -12.23 -8.32 4.72
CA PRO A 89 -12.66 -7.45 3.62
C PRO A 89 -13.19 -6.09 4.07
N GLU A 90 -13.90 -6.05 5.19
CA GLU A 90 -14.45 -4.79 5.70
C GLU A 90 -13.36 -3.84 6.15
N ASP A 91 -12.31 -4.38 6.77
CA ASP A 91 -11.18 -3.59 7.22
C ASP A 91 -10.47 -2.94 6.03
N TRP A 92 -10.25 -3.73 4.99
CA TRP A 92 -9.61 -3.24 3.77
C TRP A 92 -10.47 -2.21 3.06
N HIS A 93 -11.79 -2.44 3.04
CA HIS A 93 -12.72 -1.50 2.42
C HIS A 93 -12.70 -0.15 3.14
N ARG A 94 -12.70 -0.19 4.45
CA ARG A 94 -12.66 1.03 5.28
C ARG A 94 -11.39 1.82 5.02
N LEU A 95 -10.25 1.13 4.97
CA LEU A 95 -8.97 1.76 4.69
C LEU A 95 -8.97 2.35 3.28
N SER A 96 -9.48 1.61 2.31
CA SER A 96 -9.56 2.08 0.93
C SER A 96 -10.40 3.35 0.82
N GLN A 97 -11.53 3.40 1.50
CA GLN A 97 -12.38 4.59 1.48
C GLN A 97 -11.67 5.80 2.08
N ARG A 98 -10.94 5.58 3.16
CA ARG A 98 -10.19 6.67 3.78
C ARG A 98 -9.09 7.17 2.87
N LEU A 99 -8.35 6.27 2.22
CA LEU A 99 -7.31 6.66 1.29
C LEU A 99 -7.88 7.40 0.09
N GLN A 100 -9.06 6.98 -0.38
CA GLN A 100 -9.73 7.68 -1.47
C GLN A 100 -10.04 9.13 -1.08
N ALA A 101 -10.52 9.35 0.14
CA ALA A 101 -10.80 10.71 0.60
C ALA A 101 -9.53 11.56 0.65
N GLU A 102 -8.43 11.01 1.16
CA GLU A 102 -7.16 11.72 1.19
C GLU A 102 -6.66 12.05 -0.21
N LEU A 103 -6.84 11.12 -1.15
CA LEU A 103 -6.41 11.34 -2.52
C LEU A 103 -7.27 12.39 -3.22
N HIS A 104 -8.56 12.42 -2.93
CA HIS A 104 -9.42 13.49 -3.47
C HIS A 104 -8.96 14.86 -2.97
N ASP A 105 -8.59 14.96 -1.69
CA ASP A 105 -8.06 16.21 -1.16
C ASP A 105 -6.77 16.63 -1.88
N ARG A 106 -5.91 15.67 -2.18
CA ARG A 106 -4.68 15.95 -2.92
C ARG A 106 -4.95 16.39 -4.35
N ILE A 107 -5.93 15.78 -4.98
CA ILE A 107 -6.35 16.20 -6.33
C ILE A 107 -6.81 17.65 -6.30
N ASP A 108 -7.61 18.01 -5.31
CA ASP A 108 -8.08 19.37 -5.15
C ASP A 108 -6.93 20.35 -4.91
N ASP A 109 -5.98 19.98 -4.05
CA ASP A 109 -4.80 20.79 -3.77
C ASP A 109 -3.94 20.98 -5.03
N LEU A 110 -3.73 19.90 -5.77
CA LEU A 110 -2.96 19.97 -7.01
C LEU A 110 -3.66 20.84 -8.06
N ASN A 111 -4.97 20.75 -8.16
CA ASN A 111 -5.74 21.59 -9.06
C ASN A 111 -5.62 23.06 -8.68
N ARG A 112 -5.67 23.37 -7.39
CA ARG A 112 -5.50 24.74 -6.92
C ARG A 112 -4.09 25.25 -7.23
N ALA A 113 -3.07 24.42 -7.02
CA ALA A 113 -1.69 24.78 -7.31
C ALA A 113 -1.50 25.03 -8.81
N LEU A 114 -2.07 24.16 -9.63
CA LEU A 114 -2.00 24.31 -11.08
C LEU A 114 -2.67 25.60 -11.52
N HIS A 115 -3.82 25.89 -10.97
CA HIS A 115 -4.55 27.13 -11.28
C HIS A 115 -3.72 28.35 -10.89
N ALA A 116 -3.12 28.34 -9.70
CA ALA A 116 -2.28 29.42 -9.22
C ALA A 116 -1.07 29.65 -10.13
N LEU A 117 -0.44 28.57 -10.59
CA LEU A 117 0.70 28.67 -11.49
C LEU A 117 0.28 29.25 -12.84
N THR A 118 -0.88 28.86 -13.32
CA THR A 118 -1.42 29.40 -14.58
C THR A 118 -1.70 30.88 -14.46
N GLN A 119 -2.25 31.32 -13.32
CA GLN A 119 -2.56 32.72 -13.09
C GLN A 119 -1.31 33.59 -13.00
N HIS A 120 -0.19 33.01 -12.57
CA HIS A 120 1.05 33.75 -12.35
C HIS A 120 2.10 33.45 -13.43
N ASP A 121 1.69 32.92 -14.57
CA ASP A 121 2.59 32.64 -15.66
C ASP A 121 3.16 33.94 -16.20
N PRO A 122 4.48 34.15 -16.23
CA PRO A 122 5.09 35.36 -16.75
C PRO A 122 4.68 35.68 -18.21
N GLY A 123 4.54 34.62 -19.03
CA GLY A 123 4.12 34.82 -20.42
C GLY A 123 2.72 35.37 -20.50
N GLN A 124 1.85 34.93 -19.62
CA GLN A 124 0.47 35.42 -19.60
C GLN A 124 0.41 36.84 -19.07
N ALA A 125 1.20 37.16 -18.06
CA ALA A 125 1.27 38.51 -17.51
C ALA A 125 1.77 39.51 -18.57
N ALA A 126 2.73 39.08 -19.39
CA ALA A 126 3.27 39.94 -20.44
C ALA A 126 2.26 40.26 -21.56
N ARG A 127 1.22 39.48 -21.70
CA ARG A 127 0.19 39.68 -22.69
C ARG A 127 -0.92 40.62 -22.24
N GLY A 128 -0.99 40.81 -20.94
CA GLY A 128 -1.98 41.63 -20.33
C GLY A 128 -1.62 43.10 -20.44
#